data_71ba2aae7172c4e391e4b133a57f20ef
#
_entry.id   71ba2aae7172c4e391e4b133a57f20ef
#
_cell.length_a   1.000
_cell.length_b   1.000
_cell.length_c   1.000
_cell.angle_alpha   90.00
_cell.angle_beta   90.00
_cell.angle_gamma   90.00
#
_symmetry.space_group_name_H-M   'P 1'
#
loop_
_entity.id
_entity.type
_entity.pdbx_description
1 polymer ?
#
loop_
_entity_poly.entity_id
_entity_poly.type
_entity_poly.pdbx_seq_one_letter_code
_entity_poly.pdbx_strand_id
1 'polypeptide(L)'
;MKRLELIMGRNIPNAGKVSDSMINDFIKSEIIPHFEYGTFIDGEGLWKGEFENTKIFYIEVPDNEAIATSVLLKHIADKYRKAFRPVSYTHLTLPTTRHV
;
A
#
# COMPACT_ATOMS: atom_id res chain seq x y z
N MET A 1 0.58 -10.34 17.60
CA MET A 1 0.09 -9.79 16.30
C MET A 1 1.12 -8.86 15.71
N LYS A 2 1.28 -8.92 14.41
CA LYS A 2 2.13 -8.00 13.65
C LYS A 2 1.25 -7.14 12.74
N ARG A 3 1.55 -5.86 12.67
CA ARG A 3 0.90 -4.93 11.74
C ARG A 3 1.80 -4.70 10.54
N LEU A 4 1.23 -4.84 9.35
CA LEU A 4 1.90 -4.51 8.10
C LEU A 4 1.12 -3.42 7.37
N GLU A 5 1.83 -2.50 6.76
CA GLU A 5 1.22 -1.41 6.00
C GLU A 5 1.82 -1.33 4.62
N LEU A 6 0.96 -1.22 3.61
CA LEU A 6 1.34 -0.95 2.24
C LEU A 6 0.94 0.49 1.92
N ILE A 7 1.91 1.35 1.70
CA ILE A 7 1.68 2.77 1.42
C ILE A 7 1.86 2.99 -0.09
N MET A 8 0.78 3.41 -0.74
CA MET A 8 0.74 3.61 -2.18
C MET A 8 0.61 5.09 -2.50
N GLY A 9 1.69 5.70 -3.01
CA GLY A 9 1.66 7.08 -3.46
C GLY A 9 0.80 7.25 -4.70
N ARG A 10 0.09 8.37 -4.82
CA ARG A 10 -0.86 8.60 -5.90
C ARG A 10 -0.45 9.71 -6.87
N ASN A 11 0.69 10.36 -6.66
CA ASN A 11 1.18 11.36 -7.62
C ASN A 11 2.04 10.66 -8.68
N ILE A 12 1.78 10.98 -9.95
CA ILE A 12 2.51 10.43 -11.08
C ILE A 12 3.36 11.56 -11.69
N PRO A 13 4.69 11.36 -11.89
CA PRO A 13 5.52 12.41 -12.47
C PRO A 13 4.99 12.86 -13.82
N ASN A 14 4.74 14.17 -13.99
CA ASN A 14 4.30 14.80 -15.23
C ASN A 14 2.96 14.26 -15.77
N ALA A 15 2.20 13.50 -14.97
CA ALA A 15 0.96 12.87 -15.43
C ALA A 15 -0.20 13.04 -14.47
N GLY A 16 -0.06 13.86 -13.41
CA GLY A 16 -1.13 14.10 -12.44
C GLY A 16 -1.19 13.05 -11.36
N LYS A 17 -2.35 12.44 -11.17
CA LYS A 17 -2.59 11.53 -10.06
C LYS A 17 -3.20 10.22 -10.53
N VAL A 18 -2.95 9.17 -9.75
CA VAL A 18 -3.75 7.94 -9.85
C VAL A 18 -5.16 8.28 -9.39
N SER A 19 -6.13 8.19 -10.28
CA SER A 19 -7.53 8.53 -9.96
C SER A 19 -8.14 7.52 -9.00
N ASP A 20 -9.28 7.89 -8.39
CA ASP A 20 -10.02 6.96 -7.53
C ASP A 20 -10.44 5.70 -8.28
N SER A 21 -10.87 5.84 -9.52
CA SER A 21 -11.23 4.71 -10.37
C SER A 21 -10.06 3.76 -10.59
N MET A 22 -8.90 4.31 -10.94
CA MET A 22 -7.70 3.53 -11.21
C MET A 22 -7.22 2.77 -9.98
N ILE A 23 -7.17 3.43 -8.83
CA ILE A 23 -6.70 2.77 -7.62
C ILE A 23 -7.72 1.75 -7.11
N ASN A 24 -9.01 2.01 -7.26
CA ASN A 24 -10.04 1.03 -6.88
C ASN A 24 -9.98 -0.21 -7.76
N ASP A 25 -9.74 -0.05 -9.05
CA ASP A 25 -9.56 -1.20 -9.95
C ASP A 25 -8.33 -2.02 -9.56
N PHE A 26 -7.22 -1.36 -9.23
CA PHE A 26 -6.03 -2.04 -8.75
C PHE A 26 -6.30 -2.82 -7.46
N ILE A 27 -6.98 -2.21 -6.50
CA ILE A 27 -7.34 -2.85 -5.24
C ILE A 27 -8.19 -4.10 -5.48
N LYS A 28 -9.18 -3.99 -6.36
CA LYS A 28 -10.08 -5.12 -6.65
C LYS A 28 -9.37 -6.27 -7.34
N SER A 29 -8.41 -5.97 -8.21
CA SER A 29 -7.70 -7.02 -8.95
C SER A 29 -6.52 -7.60 -8.20
N GLU A 30 -5.80 -6.79 -7.40
CA GLU A 30 -4.51 -7.20 -6.85
C GLU A 30 -4.50 -7.37 -5.33
N ILE A 31 -5.43 -6.78 -4.61
CA ILE A 31 -5.45 -6.86 -3.14
C ILE A 31 -6.60 -7.73 -2.65
N ILE A 32 -7.83 -7.42 -3.03
CA ILE A 32 -9.01 -8.13 -2.54
C ILE A 32 -8.95 -9.65 -2.74
N PRO A 33 -8.45 -10.18 -3.88
CA PRO A 33 -8.40 -11.64 -4.05
C PRO A 33 -7.50 -12.38 -3.05
N HIS A 34 -6.59 -11.66 -2.39
CA HIS A 34 -5.60 -12.26 -1.51
C HIS A 34 -5.87 -12.08 -0.02
N PHE A 35 -6.80 -11.20 0.35
CA PHE A 35 -7.05 -10.87 1.76
C PHE A 35 -8.52 -10.91 2.08
N GLU A 36 -8.87 -11.62 3.17
CA GLU A 36 -10.24 -11.68 3.66
C GLU A 36 -10.61 -10.46 4.50
N TYR A 37 -9.60 -9.74 5.03
CA TYR A 37 -9.79 -8.57 5.87
C TYR A 37 -8.61 -7.62 5.75
N GLY A 38 -8.80 -6.42 6.23
CA GLY A 38 -7.81 -5.36 6.22
C GLY A 38 -8.52 -4.02 6.22
N THR A 39 -7.76 -2.94 6.24
CA THR A 39 -8.30 -1.60 6.28
C THR A 39 -7.59 -0.72 5.27
N PHE A 40 -8.36 0.11 4.57
CA PHE A 40 -7.83 1.13 3.68
C PHE A 40 -8.02 2.50 4.31
N ILE A 41 -6.99 3.33 4.23
CA ILE A 41 -7.01 4.70 4.72
C ILE A 41 -6.51 5.60 3.60
N ASP A 42 -7.18 6.73 3.40
CA ASP A 42 -6.66 7.82 2.59
C ASP A 42 -5.80 8.71 3.47
N GLY A 43 -4.61 9.06 2.99
CA GLY A 43 -3.67 9.87 3.75
C GLY A 43 -2.94 10.87 2.89
N GLU A 44 -2.13 11.70 3.52
CA GLU A 44 -1.23 12.60 2.85
C GLU A 44 0.20 12.29 3.25
N GLY A 45 1.05 12.09 2.24
CA GLY A 45 2.48 11.94 2.44
C GLY A 45 3.21 13.25 2.18
N LEU A 46 4.48 13.30 2.56
CA LEU A 46 5.36 14.41 2.26
C LEU A 46 6.48 13.91 1.36
N TRP A 47 6.67 14.58 0.24
CA TRP A 47 7.73 14.24 -0.71
C TRP A 47 8.37 15.51 -1.24
N LYS A 48 9.65 15.70 -0.96
CA LYS A 48 10.42 16.89 -1.42
C LYS A 48 9.69 18.20 -1.13
N GLY A 49 9.13 18.34 0.07
CA GLY A 49 8.45 19.55 0.51
C GLY A 49 7.01 19.72 0.01
N GLU A 50 6.48 18.75 -0.72
CA GLU A 50 5.12 18.80 -1.25
C GLU A 50 4.28 17.68 -0.70
N PHE A 51 2.97 17.92 -0.57
CA PHE A 51 2.03 16.89 -0.16
C PHE A 51 1.72 15.95 -1.32
N GLU A 52 1.65 14.67 -0.99
CA GLU A 52 1.24 13.63 -1.92
C GLU A 52 0.07 12.84 -1.34
N ASN A 53 -1.03 12.73 -2.09
CA ASN A 53 -2.11 11.84 -1.69
C ASN A 53 -1.63 10.40 -1.69
N THR A 54 -2.04 9.63 -0.69
CA THR A 54 -1.67 8.23 -0.55
C THR A 54 -2.89 7.38 -0.24
N LYS A 55 -2.83 6.13 -0.63
CA LYS A 55 -3.75 5.09 -0.18
C LYS A 55 -2.93 4.10 0.65
N ILE A 56 -3.38 3.83 1.86
CA ILE A 56 -2.70 2.93 2.78
C ILE A 56 -3.59 1.72 3.03
N PHE A 57 -3.06 0.53 2.78
CA PHE A 57 -3.68 -0.71 3.19
C PHE A 57 -2.93 -1.26 4.38
N TYR A 58 -3.62 -1.54 5.47
CA TYR A 58 -2.98 -2.21 6.58
C TYR A 58 -3.75 -3.42 7.04
N ILE A 59 -3.01 -4.37 7.62
CA ILE A 59 -3.54 -5.63 8.12
C ILE A 59 -2.74 -6.04 9.35
N GLU A 60 -3.41 -6.64 10.31
CA GLU A 60 -2.78 -7.25 11.46
C GLU A 60 -2.92 -8.76 11.34
N VAL A 61 -1.79 -9.46 11.43
CA VAL A 61 -1.73 -10.91 11.26
C VAL A 61 -1.01 -11.55 12.43
N PRO A 62 -1.27 -12.84 12.71
CA PRO A 62 -0.49 -13.58 13.70
C PRO A 62 1.01 -13.54 13.35
N ASP A 63 1.87 -13.62 14.35
CA ASP A 63 3.32 -13.54 14.15
C ASP A 63 3.83 -14.58 13.16
N ASN A 64 3.28 -15.78 13.16
CA ASN A 64 3.70 -16.84 12.26
C ASN A 64 3.27 -16.63 10.80
N GLU A 65 2.41 -15.68 10.52
CA GLU A 65 1.99 -15.35 9.16
C GLU A 65 2.64 -14.06 8.62
N ALA A 66 3.40 -13.36 9.46
CA ALA A 66 3.93 -12.05 9.10
C ALA A 66 4.89 -12.09 7.90
N ILE A 67 5.76 -13.10 7.83
CA ILE A 67 6.73 -13.22 6.73
C ILE A 67 6.02 -13.47 5.41
N ALA A 68 5.11 -14.43 5.37
CA ALA A 68 4.37 -14.75 4.15
C ALA A 68 3.53 -13.56 3.68
N THR A 69 2.88 -12.87 4.60
CA THR A 69 2.09 -11.68 4.28
C THR A 69 2.98 -10.55 3.76
N SER A 70 4.16 -10.36 4.33
CA SER A 70 5.13 -9.35 3.87
C SER A 70 5.57 -9.62 2.43
N VAL A 71 5.85 -10.88 2.08
CA VAL A 71 6.24 -11.26 0.72
C VAL A 71 5.11 -10.94 -0.26
N LEU A 72 3.88 -11.27 0.09
CA LEU A 72 2.72 -11.00 -0.76
C LEU A 72 2.53 -9.48 -0.96
N LEU A 73 2.60 -8.69 0.11
CA LEU A 73 2.47 -7.24 0.02
C LEU A 73 3.59 -6.62 -0.81
N LYS A 74 4.80 -7.17 -0.73
CA LYS A 74 5.92 -6.70 -1.56
C LYS A 74 5.64 -6.93 -3.05
N HIS A 75 5.09 -8.08 -3.42
CA HIS A 75 4.69 -8.34 -4.80
C HIS A 75 3.62 -7.35 -5.28
N ILE A 76 2.66 -7.05 -4.43
CA ILE A 76 1.62 -6.06 -4.75
C ILE A 76 2.22 -4.66 -4.92
N ALA A 77 3.15 -4.27 -4.03
CA ALA A 77 3.87 -3.00 -4.14
C ALA A 77 4.64 -2.89 -5.46
N ASP A 78 5.31 -3.96 -5.88
CA ASP A 78 6.06 -3.98 -7.13
C ASP A 78 5.12 -3.83 -8.34
N LYS A 79 3.97 -4.49 -8.32
CA LYS A 79 2.96 -4.33 -9.36
C LYS A 79 2.43 -2.91 -9.44
N TYR A 80 2.16 -2.29 -8.31
CA TYR A 80 1.69 -0.91 -8.23
C TYR A 80 2.71 0.06 -8.84
N ARG A 81 3.98 -0.07 -8.46
CA ARG A 81 5.05 0.79 -9.00
C ARG A 81 5.19 0.64 -10.51
N LYS A 82 5.07 -0.57 -11.02
CA LYS A 82 5.15 -0.82 -12.46
C LYS A 82 3.95 -0.26 -13.21
N ALA A 83 2.77 -0.33 -12.60
CA ALA A 83 1.54 0.14 -13.22
C ALA A 83 1.44 1.66 -13.28
N PHE A 84 1.80 2.35 -12.19
CA PHE A 84 1.53 3.78 -12.04
C PHE A 84 2.77 4.66 -11.92
N ARG A 85 3.92 4.11 -11.53
CA ARG A 85 5.21 4.82 -11.41
C ARG A 85 5.07 6.14 -10.63
N PRO A 86 4.57 6.11 -9.37
CA PRO A 86 4.38 7.33 -8.59
C PRO A 86 5.70 8.04 -8.29
N VAL A 87 5.63 9.34 -7.94
CA VAL A 87 6.82 10.15 -7.63
C VAL A 87 7.55 9.65 -6.40
N SER A 88 6.80 9.20 -5.37
CA SER A 88 7.36 8.57 -4.19
C SER A 88 7.39 7.06 -4.36
N TYR A 89 8.21 6.40 -3.56
CA TYR A 89 8.22 4.96 -3.57
C TYR A 89 6.96 4.41 -2.90
N THR A 90 6.32 3.45 -3.56
CA THR A 90 5.38 2.57 -2.89
C THR A 90 6.21 1.63 -2.03
N HIS A 91 5.98 1.61 -0.74
CA HIS A 91 6.81 0.81 0.14
C HIS A 91 5.98 0.08 1.18
N LEU A 92 6.56 -1.00 1.67
CA LEU A 92 6.04 -1.81 2.74
C LEU A 92 6.77 -1.42 4.01
N THR A 93 6.03 -1.07 5.07
CA THR A 93 6.64 -0.84 6.38
C THR A 93 7.06 -2.18 6.99
N LEU A 94 8.10 -2.14 7.83
CA LEU A 94 8.51 -3.32 8.57
C LEU A 94 7.39 -3.76 9.51
N PRO A 95 7.20 -5.08 9.70
CA PRO A 95 6.21 -5.56 10.66
C PRO A 95 6.49 -5.04 12.06
N THR A 96 5.44 -4.54 12.71
CA THR A 96 5.52 -4.07 14.10
C THR A 96 4.63 -4.91 14.99
N THR A 97 5.12 -5.16 16.21
CA THR A 97 4.33 -5.89 17.21
C THR A 97 3.31 -4.93 17.83
N ARG A 98 2.06 -5.39 17.92
CA ARG A 98 1.01 -4.64 18.59
C ARG A 98 0.60 -5.36 19.87
N HIS A 99 0.43 -4.56 20.92
CA HIS A 99 -0.10 -5.04 22.19
C HIS A 99 -1.60 -4.73 22.23
N VAL A 100 -2.36 -5.75 22.40
CA VAL A 100 -3.82 -5.66 22.42
C VAL A 100 -4.31 -5.80 23.85
#